data_3703fe73a07a004e3ce0102e806f1823
#
_entry.id   3703fe73a07a004e3ce0102e806f1823
#
_cell.length_a   1.000
_cell.length_b   1.000
_cell.length_c   1.000
_cell.angle_alpha   90.00
_cell.angle_beta   90.00
_cell.angle_gamma   90.00
#
_symmetry.space_group_name_H-M   'P 1'
#
loop_
_entity.id
_entity.type
_entity.pdbx_description
1 polymer ?
#
loop_
_entity_poly.entity_id
_entity_poly.type
_entity_poly.pdbx_seq_one_letter_code
_entity_poly.pdbx_strand_id
1 'polypeptide(L)'
;ENFERLEKLISKWENLIIKNPDLNVSAFFLSLDNQVYAEIKSDIMYPAASSIKVPILITLLTMLERGEIFWNEKLILSEDIIGSGSGWMAYQDIGESFPVYEIASEMIRVSDNTATNLLIKRLGGINIVNQKFKEIGLKNTQINNYLPDLNGTNLTSTKDLSLAMALVDNGYLLNVSSRDIFRDIMRKSKTNTLIPLGILRGLGK
;
A
#
# COMPACT_ATOMS: atom_id res chain seq x y z
N GLU A 1 5.91 -20.26 -12.55
CA GLU A 1 7.27 -20.48 -12.05
C GLU A 1 7.15 -21.02 -10.63
N ASN A 2 7.88 -22.10 -10.33
CA ASN A 2 7.88 -22.70 -9.00
C ASN A 2 8.92 -21.98 -8.15
N PHE A 3 8.46 -21.12 -7.23
CA PHE A 3 9.33 -20.54 -6.21
C PHE A 3 9.68 -21.58 -5.13
N GLU A 4 10.96 -21.63 -4.73
CA GLU A 4 11.43 -22.50 -3.67
C GLU A 4 11.08 -21.92 -2.30
N ARG A 5 10.57 -22.75 -1.40
CA ARG A 5 10.21 -22.35 -0.04
C ARG A 5 11.41 -22.39 0.89
N LEU A 6 11.69 -21.30 1.60
CA LEU A 6 12.84 -21.16 2.50
C LEU A 6 12.56 -21.72 3.90
N GLU A 7 12.60 -23.04 4.07
CA GLU A 7 12.27 -23.71 5.35
C GLU A 7 13.14 -23.24 6.52
N LYS A 8 14.44 -23.00 6.29
CA LYS A 8 15.35 -22.50 7.34
C LYS A 8 14.97 -21.11 7.85
N LEU A 9 14.47 -20.23 6.98
CA LEU A 9 14.02 -18.89 7.37
C LEU A 9 12.71 -18.98 8.15
N ILE A 10 11.78 -19.80 7.68
CA ILE A 10 10.49 -20.03 8.34
C ILE A 10 10.71 -20.57 9.75
N SER A 11 11.55 -21.60 9.93
CA SER A 11 11.87 -22.15 11.25
C SER A 11 12.49 -21.12 12.19
N LYS A 12 13.31 -20.18 11.68
CA LYS A 12 13.82 -19.06 12.49
C LYS A 12 12.70 -18.13 12.93
N TRP A 13 11.76 -17.80 12.06
CA TRP A 13 10.61 -16.95 12.39
C TRP A 13 9.69 -17.62 13.41
N GLU A 14 9.39 -18.92 13.23
CA GLU A 14 8.60 -19.72 14.19
C GLU A 14 9.23 -19.72 15.58
N ASN A 15 10.54 -19.91 15.66
CA ASN A 15 11.27 -19.86 16.92
C ASN A 15 11.22 -18.47 17.58
N LEU A 16 11.21 -17.38 16.80
CA LEU A 16 11.03 -16.03 17.33
C LEU A 16 9.62 -15.81 17.87
N ILE A 17 8.61 -16.33 17.18
CA ILE A 17 7.21 -16.23 17.60
C ILE A 17 7.00 -17.02 18.90
N ILE A 18 7.53 -18.24 19.00
CA ILE A 18 7.45 -19.06 20.23
C ILE A 18 8.08 -18.32 21.43
N LYS A 19 9.16 -17.59 21.22
CA LYS A 19 9.83 -16.79 22.27
C LYS A 19 9.07 -15.52 22.66
N ASN A 20 8.09 -15.11 21.84
CA ASN A 20 7.30 -13.88 22.03
C ASN A 20 5.81 -14.19 21.82
N PRO A 21 5.18 -14.96 22.72
CA PRO A 21 3.82 -15.48 22.53
C PRO A 21 2.73 -14.40 22.48
N ASP A 22 3.01 -13.21 23.01
CA ASP A 22 2.11 -12.06 22.96
C ASP A 22 2.05 -11.37 21.60
N LEU A 23 2.95 -11.74 20.66
CA LEU A 23 2.98 -11.16 19.31
C LEU A 23 2.09 -11.96 18.36
N ASN A 24 1.11 -11.30 17.76
CA ASN A 24 0.36 -11.84 16.63
C ASN A 24 1.05 -11.43 15.33
N VAL A 25 1.79 -12.37 14.72
CA VAL A 25 2.68 -12.12 13.59
C VAL A 25 2.15 -12.78 12.32
N SER A 26 2.21 -12.03 11.23
CA SER A 26 2.09 -12.52 9.86
C SER A 26 3.27 -11.99 9.05
N ALA A 27 3.84 -12.81 8.21
CA ALA A 27 4.96 -12.42 7.35
C ALA A 27 4.90 -13.12 5.99
N PHE A 28 5.28 -12.38 4.96
CA PHE A 28 5.51 -12.92 3.63
C PHE A 28 6.78 -12.27 3.05
N PHE A 29 7.73 -13.09 2.65
CA PHE A 29 8.96 -12.69 1.97
C PHE A 29 9.01 -13.32 0.59
N LEU A 30 9.37 -12.53 -0.41
CA LEU A 30 9.53 -12.96 -1.78
C LEU A 30 10.79 -12.35 -2.38
N SER A 31 11.65 -13.19 -2.94
CA SER A 31 12.78 -12.77 -3.77
C SER A 31 12.54 -13.19 -5.21
N LEU A 32 12.32 -12.22 -6.09
CA LEU A 32 12.07 -12.47 -7.51
C LEU A 32 13.33 -12.97 -8.21
N ASP A 33 14.49 -12.37 -7.90
CA ASP A 33 15.77 -12.73 -8.51
C ASP A 33 16.21 -14.15 -8.17
N ASN A 34 15.99 -14.58 -6.94
CA ASN A 34 16.38 -15.91 -6.47
C ASN A 34 15.25 -16.93 -6.56
N GLN A 35 14.05 -16.51 -6.95
CA GLN A 35 12.85 -17.36 -7.04
C GLN A 35 12.57 -18.13 -5.75
N VAL A 36 12.69 -17.46 -4.60
CA VAL A 36 12.46 -18.05 -3.28
C VAL A 36 11.43 -17.25 -2.48
N TYR A 37 10.73 -17.93 -1.56
CA TYR A 37 9.80 -17.28 -0.65
C TYR A 37 9.81 -17.89 0.74
N ALA A 38 9.31 -17.13 1.71
CA ALA A 38 9.00 -17.59 3.05
C ALA A 38 7.70 -16.97 3.54
N GLU A 39 6.89 -17.72 4.27
CA GLU A 39 5.62 -17.23 4.76
C GLU A 39 5.23 -17.80 6.11
N ILE A 40 4.59 -16.97 6.94
CA ILE A 40 3.90 -17.36 8.17
C ILE A 40 2.56 -16.65 8.21
N LYS A 41 1.46 -17.42 8.27
CA LYS A 41 0.10 -16.88 8.37
C LYS A 41 -0.19 -15.77 7.36
N SER A 42 0.39 -15.86 6.16
CA SER A 42 0.48 -14.77 5.18
C SER A 42 -0.86 -14.35 4.59
N ASP A 43 -1.86 -15.23 4.59
CA ASP A 43 -3.22 -14.98 4.10
C ASP A 43 -4.18 -14.43 5.18
N ILE A 44 -3.73 -14.31 6.45
CA ILE A 44 -4.58 -13.75 7.51
C ILE A 44 -4.74 -12.24 7.27
N MET A 45 -6.00 -11.80 7.36
CA MET A 45 -6.36 -10.39 7.22
C MET A 45 -6.10 -9.64 8.53
N TYR A 46 -5.42 -8.52 8.42
CA TYR A 46 -5.15 -7.57 9.49
C TYR A 46 -5.66 -6.18 9.13
N PRO A 47 -5.92 -5.31 10.12
CA PRO A 47 -6.12 -3.89 9.86
C PRO A 47 -4.97 -3.33 9.03
N ALA A 48 -5.31 -2.81 7.84
CA ALA A 48 -4.32 -2.38 6.87
C ALA A 48 -3.58 -1.10 7.30
N ALA A 49 -4.21 -0.26 8.12
CA ALA A 49 -3.72 1.07 8.40
C ALA A 49 -3.28 1.78 7.11
N SER A 50 -2.15 2.48 7.11
CA SER A 50 -1.67 3.19 5.92
C SER A 50 -1.08 2.31 4.83
N SER A 51 -0.89 1.01 5.05
CA SER A 51 -0.44 0.11 3.99
C SER A 51 -1.46 -0.06 2.86
N ILE A 52 -2.75 0.23 3.12
CA ILE A 52 -3.81 0.25 2.10
C ILE A 52 -3.56 1.26 0.97
N LYS A 53 -2.72 2.27 1.20
CA LYS A 53 -2.38 3.31 0.22
C LYS A 53 -1.58 2.77 -0.96
N VAL A 54 -0.84 1.68 -0.77
CA VAL A 54 -0.10 1.02 -1.85
C VAL A 54 -1.02 0.46 -2.93
N PRO A 55 -2.00 -0.41 -2.63
CA PRO A 55 -2.93 -0.89 -3.64
C PRO A 55 -3.83 0.22 -4.22
N ILE A 56 -4.13 1.30 -3.47
CA ILE A 56 -4.81 2.48 -4.02
C ILE A 56 -3.94 3.16 -5.08
N LEU A 57 -2.63 3.34 -4.83
CA LEU A 57 -1.71 3.91 -5.81
C LEU A 57 -1.62 3.03 -7.07
N ILE A 58 -1.55 1.71 -6.92
CA ILE A 58 -1.54 0.78 -8.06
C ILE A 58 -2.84 0.93 -8.88
N THR A 59 -3.99 0.99 -8.21
CA THR A 59 -5.29 1.21 -8.87
C THR A 59 -5.32 2.53 -9.65
N LEU A 60 -4.84 3.60 -9.05
CA LEU A 60 -4.72 4.90 -9.71
C LEU A 60 -3.89 4.80 -10.99
N LEU A 61 -2.71 4.17 -10.91
CA LEU A 61 -1.81 4.02 -12.05
C LEU A 61 -2.43 3.18 -13.18
N THR A 62 -3.16 2.12 -12.86
CA THR A 62 -3.87 1.34 -13.88
C THR A 62 -4.96 2.14 -14.59
N MET A 63 -5.66 3.03 -13.89
CA MET A 63 -6.67 3.90 -14.49
C MET A 63 -6.04 5.05 -15.31
N LEU A 64 -4.89 5.56 -14.90
CA LEU A 64 -4.10 6.52 -15.67
C LEU A 64 -3.62 5.91 -17.01
N GLU A 65 -3.14 4.66 -17.00
CA GLU A 65 -2.74 3.96 -18.23
C GLU A 65 -3.89 3.77 -19.23
N ARG A 66 -5.10 3.63 -18.71
CA ARG A 66 -6.33 3.50 -19.52
C ARG A 66 -6.87 4.85 -20.00
N GLY A 67 -6.28 5.96 -19.57
CA GLY A 67 -6.77 7.31 -19.90
C GLY A 67 -8.08 7.69 -19.21
N GLU A 68 -8.45 6.96 -18.14
CA GLU A 68 -9.65 7.23 -17.34
C GLU A 68 -9.43 8.38 -16.35
N ILE A 69 -8.16 8.68 -16.02
CA ILE A 69 -7.71 9.74 -15.13
C ILE A 69 -6.46 10.38 -15.75
N PHE A 70 -6.19 11.65 -15.43
CA PHE A 70 -5.00 12.36 -15.87
C PHE A 70 -4.24 12.97 -14.70
N TRP A 71 -2.89 13.02 -14.79
CA TRP A 71 -2.04 13.55 -13.72
C TRP A 71 -2.28 15.03 -13.38
N ASN A 72 -2.64 15.83 -14.37
CA ASN A 72 -2.93 17.26 -14.23
C ASN A 72 -4.40 17.55 -13.89
N GLU A 73 -5.26 16.53 -13.84
CA GLU A 73 -6.64 16.69 -13.37
C GLU A 73 -6.63 17.21 -11.94
N LYS A 74 -7.47 18.21 -11.66
CA LYS A 74 -7.57 18.80 -10.32
C LYS A 74 -8.77 18.23 -9.59
N LEU A 75 -8.52 17.73 -8.37
CA LEU A 75 -9.56 17.27 -7.47
C LEU A 75 -9.84 18.33 -6.42
N ILE A 76 -11.12 18.62 -6.19
CA ILE A 76 -11.59 19.67 -5.29
C ILE A 76 -11.80 19.09 -3.88
N LEU A 77 -11.26 19.78 -2.88
CA LEU A 77 -11.44 19.46 -1.48
C LEU A 77 -12.89 19.72 -1.06
N SER A 78 -13.54 18.74 -0.45
CA SER A 78 -14.91 18.82 0.05
C SER A 78 -14.99 18.27 1.48
N GLU A 79 -15.96 18.71 2.27
CA GLU A 79 -16.08 18.33 3.68
C GLU A 79 -16.17 16.82 3.91
N ASP A 80 -16.86 16.11 3.02
CA ASP A 80 -17.12 14.68 3.13
C ASP A 80 -15.89 13.78 3.02
N ILE A 81 -14.75 14.31 2.56
CA ILE A 81 -13.51 13.55 2.36
C ILE A 81 -12.37 13.97 3.29
N ILE A 82 -12.60 14.94 4.19
CA ILE A 82 -11.59 15.36 5.14
C ILE A 82 -11.24 14.21 6.07
N GLY A 83 -9.95 13.83 6.07
CA GLY A 83 -9.38 12.79 6.92
C GLY A 83 -8.31 13.34 7.84
N SER A 84 -8.62 13.47 9.14
CA SER A 84 -7.66 13.93 10.15
C SER A 84 -6.53 12.92 10.41
N GLY A 85 -5.56 13.33 11.21
CA GLY A 85 -4.47 12.50 11.71
C GLY A 85 -3.18 12.73 10.93
N SER A 86 -2.97 12.05 9.79
CA SER A 86 -1.75 12.20 9.00
C SER A 86 -1.94 13.11 7.79
N GLY A 87 -0.92 13.90 7.47
CA GLY A 87 -0.88 14.78 6.32
C GLY A 87 -1.27 16.22 6.65
N TRP A 88 -1.37 17.04 5.63
CA TRP A 88 -1.62 18.47 5.75
C TRP A 88 -2.85 18.95 4.95
N MET A 89 -3.34 18.15 4.00
CA MET A 89 -4.47 18.54 3.13
C MET A 89 -5.78 18.76 3.91
N ALA A 90 -5.93 18.12 5.08
CA ALA A 90 -7.09 18.34 5.95
C ALA A 90 -7.19 19.78 6.51
N TYR A 91 -6.12 20.56 6.45
CA TYR A 91 -6.04 21.93 6.97
C TYR A 91 -6.18 23.01 5.88
N GLN A 92 -6.44 22.59 4.64
CA GLN A 92 -6.66 23.50 3.53
C GLN A 92 -8.14 23.90 3.44
N ASP A 93 -8.42 25.01 2.75
CA ASP A 93 -9.77 25.52 2.61
C ASP A 93 -10.64 24.59 1.74
N ILE A 94 -11.89 24.40 2.15
CA ILE A 94 -12.89 23.70 1.34
C ILE A 94 -13.08 24.43 0.01
N GLY A 95 -13.07 23.68 -1.10
CA GLY A 95 -13.11 24.24 -2.46
C GLY A 95 -11.72 24.42 -3.08
N GLU A 96 -10.63 24.30 -2.31
CA GLU A 96 -9.28 24.27 -2.87
C GLU A 96 -9.08 23.02 -3.72
N SER A 97 -8.21 23.08 -4.72
CA SER A 97 -8.02 21.99 -5.67
C SER A 97 -6.56 21.67 -5.89
N PHE A 98 -6.27 20.37 -5.99
CA PHE A 98 -4.91 19.84 -6.12
C PHE A 98 -4.84 18.91 -7.33
N PRO A 99 -3.72 18.92 -8.10
CA PRO A 99 -3.53 17.97 -9.19
C PRO A 99 -3.37 16.54 -8.66
N VAL A 100 -3.88 15.56 -9.41
CA VAL A 100 -3.82 14.12 -9.04
C VAL A 100 -2.40 13.69 -8.68
N TYR A 101 -1.37 14.18 -9.40
CA TYR A 101 0.02 13.85 -9.09
C TYR A 101 0.46 14.29 -7.69
N GLU A 102 0.06 15.50 -7.28
CA GLU A 102 0.37 16.01 -5.94
C GLU A 102 -0.34 15.19 -4.88
N ILE A 103 -1.63 14.92 -5.08
CA ILE A 103 -2.45 14.12 -4.15
C ILE A 103 -1.84 12.71 -3.99
N ALA A 104 -1.49 12.03 -5.09
CA ALA A 104 -0.85 10.72 -5.05
C ALA A 104 0.51 10.75 -4.34
N SER A 105 1.30 11.81 -4.58
CA SER A 105 2.59 11.99 -3.93
C SER A 105 2.44 12.19 -2.42
N GLU A 106 1.52 13.04 -1.96
CA GLU A 106 1.30 13.33 -0.54
C GLU A 106 0.66 12.15 0.20
N MET A 107 -0.23 11.39 -0.48
CA MET A 107 -0.77 10.14 0.06
C MET A 107 0.34 9.20 0.54
N ILE A 108 1.45 9.11 -0.19
CA ILE A 108 2.59 8.23 0.15
C ILE A 108 3.63 8.98 0.99
N ARG A 109 4.02 10.21 0.61
CA ARG A 109 5.13 10.94 1.21
C ARG A 109 4.97 11.19 2.70
N VAL A 110 3.80 11.69 3.11
CA VAL A 110 3.46 11.99 4.51
C VAL A 110 2.26 11.19 5.00
N SER A 111 1.84 10.20 4.21
CA SER A 111 0.69 9.35 4.55
C SER A 111 -0.62 10.15 4.70
N ASP A 112 -0.85 11.17 3.86
CA ASP A 112 -1.99 12.07 3.97
C ASP A 112 -3.33 11.32 3.80
N ASN A 113 -4.21 11.44 4.81
CA ASN A 113 -5.49 10.75 4.82
C ASN A 113 -6.51 11.42 3.91
N THR A 114 -6.53 12.75 3.86
CA THR A 114 -7.41 13.51 2.96
C THR A 114 -7.04 13.26 1.49
N ALA A 115 -5.74 13.25 1.17
CA ALA A 115 -5.26 12.86 -0.16
C ALA A 115 -5.74 11.45 -0.54
N THR A 116 -5.69 10.51 0.40
CA THR A 116 -6.17 9.14 0.17
C THR A 116 -7.67 9.12 -0.15
N ASN A 117 -8.47 9.84 0.64
CA ASN A 117 -9.92 9.90 0.48
C ASN A 117 -10.32 10.59 -0.84
N LEU A 118 -9.61 11.65 -1.24
CA LEU A 118 -9.76 12.29 -2.56
C LEU A 118 -9.56 11.29 -3.68
N LEU A 119 -8.50 10.48 -3.62
CA LEU A 119 -8.25 9.44 -4.62
C LEU A 119 -9.32 8.36 -4.60
N ILE A 120 -9.70 7.81 -3.44
CA ILE A 120 -10.77 6.82 -3.36
C ILE A 120 -12.04 7.35 -4.01
N LYS A 121 -12.44 8.59 -3.71
CA LYS A 121 -13.62 9.24 -4.31
C LYS A 121 -13.47 9.35 -5.83
N ARG A 122 -12.33 9.81 -6.34
CA ARG A 122 -12.05 9.95 -7.77
C ARG A 122 -12.00 8.62 -8.51
N LEU A 123 -11.52 7.56 -7.88
CA LEU A 123 -11.47 6.19 -8.43
C LEU A 123 -12.88 5.55 -8.54
N GLY A 124 -13.93 6.24 -8.12
CA GLY A 124 -15.32 5.77 -8.19
C GLY A 124 -15.89 5.31 -6.84
N GLY A 125 -15.19 5.59 -5.75
CA GLY A 125 -15.61 5.24 -4.39
C GLY A 125 -15.16 3.84 -3.95
N ILE A 126 -15.47 3.53 -2.69
CA ILE A 126 -15.03 2.32 -2.00
C ILE A 126 -15.36 1.04 -2.78
N ASN A 127 -16.57 0.92 -3.31
CA ASN A 127 -17.02 -0.29 -4.01
C ASN A 127 -16.20 -0.54 -5.29
N ILE A 128 -15.95 0.50 -6.07
CA ILE A 128 -15.17 0.39 -7.31
C ILE A 128 -13.71 0.07 -6.98
N VAL A 129 -13.12 0.72 -5.98
CA VAL A 129 -11.75 0.43 -5.54
C VAL A 129 -11.62 -1.03 -5.09
N ASN A 130 -12.57 -1.56 -4.33
CA ASN A 130 -12.58 -2.96 -3.92
C ASN A 130 -12.74 -3.91 -5.11
N GLN A 131 -13.54 -3.54 -6.12
CA GLN A 131 -13.62 -4.32 -7.37
C GLN A 131 -12.25 -4.33 -8.07
N LYS A 132 -11.58 -3.18 -8.18
CA LYS A 132 -10.24 -3.08 -8.78
C LYS A 132 -9.20 -3.91 -8.02
N PHE A 133 -9.25 -3.94 -6.69
CA PHE A 133 -8.37 -4.81 -5.90
C PHE A 133 -8.53 -6.28 -6.28
N LYS A 134 -9.77 -6.74 -6.45
CA LYS A 134 -10.04 -8.11 -6.91
C LYS A 134 -9.53 -8.36 -8.34
N GLU A 135 -9.72 -7.40 -9.24
CA GLU A 135 -9.25 -7.48 -10.63
C GLU A 135 -7.71 -7.63 -10.73
N ILE A 136 -6.97 -7.00 -9.83
CA ILE A 136 -5.51 -7.13 -9.75
C ILE A 136 -5.04 -8.31 -8.89
N GLY A 137 -5.96 -9.14 -8.39
CA GLY A 137 -5.66 -10.40 -7.69
C GLY A 137 -5.53 -10.28 -6.17
N LEU A 138 -5.88 -9.16 -5.54
CA LEU A 138 -5.86 -9.01 -4.08
C LEU A 138 -7.10 -9.64 -3.46
N LYS A 139 -6.94 -10.79 -2.83
CA LYS A 139 -8.05 -11.61 -2.30
C LYS A 139 -8.45 -11.20 -0.88
N ASN A 140 -7.48 -10.73 -0.11
CA ASN A 140 -7.59 -10.43 1.32
C ASN A 140 -7.42 -8.92 1.60
N THR A 141 -7.61 -8.07 0.59
CA THR A 141 -7.47 -6.62 0.71
C THR A 141 -8.80 -5.94 0.38
N GLN A 142 -9.28 -5.10 1.32
CA GLN A 142 -10.53 -4.37 1.13
C GLN A 142 -10.55 -3.05 1.90
N ILE A 143 -11.22 -2.06 1.35
CA ILE A 143 -11.54 -0.79 1.99
C ILE A 143 -13.01 -0.85 2.43
N ASN A 144 -13.29 -0.51 3.67
CA ASN A 144 -14.65 -0.43 4.22
C ASN A 144 -15.00 1.00 4.66
N ASN A 145 -13.97 1.82 4.95
CA ASN A 145 -14.14 3.21 5.38
C ASN A 145 -13.10 4.12 4.75
N TYR A 146 -13.46 5.40 4.62
CA TYR A 146 -12.49 6.48 4.42
C TYR A 146 -11.52 6.57 5.60
N LEU A 147 -10.33 7.15 5.37
CA LEU A 147 -9.33 7.36 6.41
C LEU A 147 -9.61 8.67 7.18
N PRO A 148 -9.34 8.71 8.49
CA PRO A 148 -8.73 7.65 9.29
C PRO A 148 -9.71 6.52 9.61
N ASP A 149 -9.29 5.29 9.44
CA ASP A 149 -10.05 4.10 9.83
C ASP A 149 -9.68 3.71 11.26
N LEU A 150 -10.24 4.40 12.23
CA LEU A 150 -9.92 4.22 13.66
C LEU A 150 -10.36 2.86 14.21
N ASN A 151 -11.32 2.23 13.58
CA ASN A 151 -11.83 0.91 13.99
C ASN A 151 -11.07 -0.25 13.33
N GLY A 152 -10.11 0.04 12.44
CA GLY A 152 -9.31 -0.97 11.76
C GLY A 152 -10.11 -1.90 10.85
N THR A 153 -11.10 -1.36 10.16
CA THR A 153 -12.00 -2.11 9.29
C THR A 153 -11.48 -2.28 7.86
N ASN A 154 -10.54 -1.42 7.42
CA ASN A 154 -9.80 -1.59 6.19
C ASN A 154 -8.77 -2.70 6.39
N LEU A 155 -8.83 -3.72 5.57
CA LEU A 155 -8.09 -4.97 5.78
C LEU A 155 -7.12 -5.24 4.64
N THR A 156 -6.03 -5.93 4.96
CA THR A 156 -5.09 -6.49 3.99
C THR A 156 -4.37 -7.69 4.57
N SER A 157 -3.63 -8.43 3.73
CA SER A 157 -2.72 -9.49 4.15
C SER A 157 -1.28 -9.21 3.70
N THR A 158 -0.30 -9.77 4.40
CA THR A 158 1.11 -9.62 4.02
C THR A 158 1.39 -10.21 2.65
N LYS A 159 0.69 -11.28 2.28
CA LYS A 159 0.79 -11.92 0.97
C LYS A 159 0.26 -11.01 -0.14
N ASP A 160 -0.94 -10.44 0.03
CA ASP A 160 -1.53 -9.55 -0.97
C ASP A 160 -0.62 -8.35 -1.25
N LEU A 161 -0.11 -7.67 -0.20
CA LEU A 161 0.78 -6.51 -0.38
C LEU A 161 2.08 -6.89 -1.10
N SER A 162 2.70 -8.01 -0.70
CA SER A 162 3.95 -8.46 -1.32
C SER A 162 3.75 -8.89 -2.78
N LEU A 163 2.67 -9.60 -3.07
CA LEU A 163 2.33 -10.00 -4.44
C LEU A 163 1.98 -8.78 -5.31
N ALA A 164 1.25 -7.79 -4.78
CA ALA A 164 0.98 -6.55 -5.50
C ALA A 164 2.28 -5.85 -5.93
N MET A 165 3.25 -5.75 -5.02
CA MET A 165 4.57 -5.18 -5.30
C MET A 165 5.31 -6.00 -6.37
N ALA A 166 5.29 -7.34 -6.27
CA ALA A 166 5.92 -8.24 -7.24
C ALA A 166 5.30 -8.12 -8.63
N LEU A 167 3.98 -8.03 -8.73
CA LEU A 167 3.26 -7.89 -10.00
C LEU A 167 3.54 -6.52 -10.66
N VAL A 168 3.74 -5.47 -9.86
CA VAL A 168 4.22 -4.17 -10.38
C VAL A 168 5.64 -4.31 -10.90
N ASP A 169 6.55 -4.90 -10.13
CA ASP A 169 7.96 -4.99 -10.49
C ASP A 169 8.19 -5.84 -11.75
N ASN A 170 7.49 -6.95 -11.88
CA ASN A 170 7.52 -7.82 -13.06
C ASN A 170 6.81 -7.25 -14.30
N GLY A 171 6.09 -6.14 -14.18
CA GLY A 171 5.36 -5.52 -15.30
C GLY A 171 4.05 -6.19 -15.68
N TYR A 172 3.50 -7.05 -14.82
CA TYR A 172 2.18 -7.65 -15.07
C TYR A 172 1.02 -6.68 -14.86
N LEU A 173 1.17 -5.73 -13.94
CA LEU A 173 0.12 -4.76 -13.62
C LEU A 173 0.31 -3.40 -14.28
N LEU A 174 1.54 -2.96 -14.45
CA LEU A 174 1.88 -1.62 -14.92
C LEU A 174 2.92 -1.68 -16.05
N ASN A 175 2.81 -0.80 -17.04
CA ASN A 175 3.82 -0.59 -18.06
C ASN A 175 5.10 0.05 -17.47
N VAL A 176 6.19 0.14 -18.27
CA VAL A 176 7.49 0.63 -17.79
C VAL A 176 7.40 2.04 -17.20
N SER A 177 6.70 2.96 -17.88
CA SER A 177 6.57 4.35 -17.42
C SER A 177 5.82 4.44 -16.10
N SER A 178 4.71 3.72 -15.94
CA SER A 178 3.94 3.71 -14.69
C SER A 178 4.70 3.05 -13.55
N ARG A 179 5.51 2.02 -13.82
CA ARG A 179 6.39 1.40 -12.82
C ARG A 179 7.45 2.39 -12.31
N ASP A 180 8.02 3.19 -13.20
CA ASP A 180 9.01 4.19 -12.81
C ASP A 180 8.37 5.29 -11.97
N ILE A 181 7.16 5.75 -12.34
CA ILE A 181 6.37 6.69 -11.54
C ILE A 181 6.00 6.08 -10.18
N PHE A 182 5.56 4.82 -10.14
CA PHE A 182 5.28 4.11 -8.89
C PHE A 182 6.50 4.12 -7.95
N ARG A 183 7.67 3.73 -8.47
CA ARG A 183 8.91 3.72 -7.69
C ARG A 183 9.31 5.12 -7.22
N ASP A 184 9.15 6.14 -8.08
CA ASP A 184 9.45 7.53 -7.73
C ASP A 184 8.54 8.02 -6.59
N ILE A 185 7.25 7.78 -6.67
CA ILE A 185 6.30 8.15 -5.61
C ILE A 185 6.61 7.39 -4.30
N MET A 186 6.84 6.08 -4.37
CA MET A 186 7.14 5.26 -3.19
C MET A 186 8.44 5.70 -2.48
N ARG A 187 9.47 6.12 -3.23
CA ARG A 187 10.73 6.64 -2.68
C ARG A 187 10.57 7.96 -1.91
N LYS A 188 9.50 8.70 -2.13
CA LYS A 188 9.23 9.97 -1.41
C LYS A 188 8.78 9.78 0.03
N SER A 189 8.48 8.54 0.47
CA SER A 189 8.09 8.24 1.84
C SER A 189 9.10 8.81 2.85
N LYS A 190 8.60 9.57 3.81
CA LYS A 190 9.42 10.14 4.89
C LYS A 190 9.61 9.20 6.08
N THR A 191 8.90 8.08 6.10
CA THR A 191 8.98 7.10 7.20
C THR A 191 10.23 6.24 7.04
N ASN A 192 11.14 6.31 8.02
CA ASN A 192 12.40 5.57 8.03
C ASN A 192 12.68 4.84 9.36
N THR A 193 11.65 4.65 10.19
CA THR A 193 11.80 4.25 11.59
C THR A 193 11.79 2.74 11.84
N LEU A 194 11.24 1.93 10.94
CA LEU A 194 11.10 0.48 11.14
C LEU A 194 12.19 -0.33 10.42
N ILE A 195 11.93 -0.74 9.19
CA ILE A 195 12.86 -1.57 8.42
C ILE A 195 14.20 -0.88 8.19
N PRO A 196 14.28 0.41 7.80
CA PRO A 196 15.58 1.08 7.64
C PRO A 196 16.42 1.09 8.91
N LEU A 197 15.81 1.35 10.07
CA LEU A 197 16.53 1.28 11.35
C LEU A 197 16.97 -0.14 11.72
N GLY A 198 16.15 -1.15 11.41
CA GLY A 198 16.50 -2.55 11.61
C GLY A 198 17.71 -2.96 10.79
N ILE A 199 17.79 -2.55 9.53
CA ILE A 199 18.92 -2.81 8.64
C ILE A 199 20.19 -2.10 9.16
N LEU A 200 20.10 -0.82 9.51
CA LEU A 200 21.25 -0.05 10.04
C LEU A 200 21.80 -0.66 11.32
N ARG A 201 20.95 -1.14 12.23
CA ARG A 201 21.37 -1.82 13.46
C ARG A 201 21.98 -3.21 13.19
N GLY A 202 21.55 -3.89 12.13
CA GLY A 202 22.06 -5.19 11.72
C GLY A 202 23.42 -5.12 11.04
N LEU A 203 23.74 -4.02 10.34
CA LEU A 203 25.02 -3.79 9.66
C LEU A 203 26.12 -3.32 10.61
N GLY A 204 25.79 -2.91 11.83
CA GLY A 204 26.73 -2.44 12.86
C GLY A 204 27.16 -3.50 13.87
N LYS A 205 26.96 -4.79 13.59
CA LYS A 205 27.38 -5.89 14.46
C LYS A 205 28.42 -6.77 13.79
#